data_94ce6a343c68b5e70e693d088e84fe2c
#
_entry.id   94ce6a343c68b5e70e693d088e84fe2c
#
_cell.length_a   1.000
_cell.length_b   1.000
_cell.length_c   1.000
_cell.angle_alpha   90.00
_cell.angle_beta   90.00
_cell.angle_gamma   90.00
#
_symmetry.space_group_name_H-M   'P 1'
#
loop_
_entity.id
_entity.type
_entity.pdbx_description
1 polymer ?
#
loop_
_entity_poly.entity_id
_entity_poly.type
_entity_poly.pdbx_seq_one_letter_code
_entity_poly.pdbx_strand_id
1 'polypeptide(L)'
;FNVDSSAGYLNERGYIINSGYERFTGRINTTYNANKWLELGMNLSGTSAIQNYNSNASGSMYGNPFYVTRYMAPIYPYYLHNADGSYVLDADGNPQFDVTSQYLSNRNIAYELRHDNDKNRRNVLDGLIYGKIIFPYGFSFLGKVSMKHANSNKQSYDNPNIGDGAGNNGRLKERISQFNSYT
;
A
#
# COMPACT_ATOMS: atom_id res chain seq x y z
N PHE A 1 17.00 27.30 -22.02
CA PHE A 1 16.36 26.81 -20.80
C PHE A 1 15.15 25.98 -21.15
N ASN A 2 15.11 24.70 -20.73
CA ASN A 2 13.99 23.80 -20.96
C ASN A 2 13.50 23.29 -19.61
N VAL A 3 12.16 23.20 -19.46
CA VAL A 3 11.50 22.62 -18.28
C VAL A 3 10.41 21.69 -18.75
N ASP A 4 10.45 20.45 -18.27
CA ASP A 4 9.40 19.47 -18.42
C ASP A 4 8.86 19.12 -17.03
N SER A 5 7.55 19.17 -16.85
CA SER A 5 6.92 18.79 -15.62
C SER A 5 5.73 17.89 -15.86
N SER A 6 5.50 16.94 -14.96
CA SER A 6 4.34 16.06 -15.01
C SER A 6 3.84 15.76 -13.61
N ALA A 7 2.52 15.60 -13.50
CA ALA A 7 1.86 15.12 -12.30
C ALA A 7 0.87 14.02 -12.70
N GLY A 8 0.75 13.00 -11.85
CA GLY A 8 -0.15 11.89 -12.09
C GLY A 8 -0.80 11.44 -10.79
N TYR A 9 -2.07 11.06 -10.88
CA TYR A 9 -2.82 10.45 -9.81
C TYR A 9 -3.46 9.15 -10.29
N LEU A 10 -3.32 8.11 -9.50
CA LEU A 10 -3.93 6.80 -9.73
C LEU A 10 -4.70 6.40 -8.47
N ASN A 11 -5.94 5.94 -8.67
CA ASN A 11 -6.75 5.36 -7.60
C ASN A 11 -7.41 4.09 -8.14
N GLU A 12 -7.06 2.96 -7.56
CA GLU A 12 -7.57 1.64 -7.92
C GLU A 12 -8.22 0.98 -6.71
N ARG A 13 -9.40 0.42 -6.90
CA ARG A 13 -10.06 -0.43 -5.90
C ARG A 13 -9.93 -1.88 -6.31
N GLY A 14 -9.48 -2.70 -5.38
CA GLY A 14 -9.44 -4.14 -5.59
C GLY A 14 -10.83 -4.77 -5.45
N TYR A 15 -10.96 -6.00 -5.94
CA TYR A 15 -12.19 -6.78 -5.80
C TYR A 15 -12.32 -7.48 -4.43
N ILE A 16 -11.25 -7.51 -3.63
CA ILE A 16 -11.29 -7.94 -2.23
C ILE A 16 -11.73 -6.75 -1.38
N ILE A 17 -12.59 -7.01 -0.38
CA ILE A 17 -13.02 -6.01 0.59
C ILE A 17 -11.80 -5.32 1.22
N ASN A 18 -11.85 -3.99 1.33
CA ASN A 18 -10.79 -3.14 1.87
C ASN A 18 -9.44 -3.24 1.16
N SER A 19 -9.39 -3.68 -0.08
CA SER A 19 -8.18 -3.61 -0.90
C SER A 19 -8.21 -2.44 -1.88
N GLY A 20 -7.09 -1.76 -2.04
CA GLY A 20 -6.97 -0.64 -2.94
C GLY A 20 -5.55 -0.09 -3.01
N TYR A 21 -5.32 0.73 -4.02
CA TYR A 21 -4.04 1.37 -4.26
C TYR A 21 -4.25 2.80 -4.74
N GLU A 22 -3.65 3.75 -4.04
CA GLU A 22 -3.61 5.15 -4.41
C GLU A 22 -2.16 5.57 -4.62
N ARG A 23 -1.90 6.33 -5.67
CA ARG A 23 -0.56 6.85 -5.96
C ARG A 23 -0.64 8.25 -6.55
N PHE A 24 0.13 9.14 -5.96
CA PHE A 24 0.44 10.44 -6.52
C PHE A 24 1.90 10.45 -6.99
N THR A 25 2.16 10.96 -8.18
CA THR A 25 3.50 11.12 -8.75
C THR A 25 3.69 12.53 -9.26
N GLY A 26 4.87 13.09 -9.03
CA GLY A 26 5.31 14.35 -9.58
C GLY A 26 6.70 14.23 -10.16
N ARG A 27 6.98 14.91 -11.28
CA ARG A 27 8.28 14.94 -11.92
C ARG A 27 8.56 16.32 -12.47
N ILE A 28 9.79 16.79 -12.29
CA ILE A 28 10.31 18.01 -12.90
C ILE A 28 11.69 17.69 -13.47
N ASN A 29 11.88 17.98 -14.75
CA ASN A 29 13.18 17.91 -15.42
C ASN A 29 13.52 19.31 -15.92
N THR A 30 14.74 19.77 -15.65
CA THR A 30 15.21 21.05 -16.15
C THR A 30 16.57 20.90 -16.80
N THR A 31 16.77 21.64 -17.89
CA THR A 31 18.06 21.76 -18.55
C THR A 31 18.32 23.25 -18.79
N TYR A 32 19.47 23.72 -18.37
CA TYR A 32 19.90 25.10 -18.51
C TYR A 32 21.27 25.17 -19.19
N ASN A 33 21.29 25.70 -20.41
CA ASN A 33 22.53 26.03 -21.09
C ASN A 33 22.97 27.43 -20.65
N ALA A 34 23.88 27.47 -19.67
CA ALA A 34 24.38 28.73 -19.13
C ALA A 34 25.16 29.53 -20.19
N ASN A 35 25.87 28.80 -21.05
CA ASN A 35 26.61 29.32 -22.22
C ASN A 35 26.94 28.18 -23.19
N LYS A 36 27.75 28.44 -24.23
CA LYS A 36 28.10 27.41 -25.24
C LYS A 36 28.97 26.25 -24.72
N TRP A 37 29.56 26.41 -23.54
CA TRP A 37 30.47 25.41 -22.94
C TRP A 37 29.93 24.80 -21.62
N LEU A 38 28.82 25.33 -21.05
CA LEU A 38 28.29 24.85 -19.77
C LEU A 38 26.78 24.54 -19.88
N GLU A 39 26.43 23.30 -19.66
CA GLU A 39 25.08 22.80 -19.50
C GLU A 39 24.87 22.28 -18.07
N LEU A 40 23.80 22.68 -17.42
CA LEU A 40 23.37 22.21 -16.11
C LEU A 40 22.01 21.57 -16.25
N GLY A 41 21.78 20.51 -15.49
CA GLY A 41 20.48 19.87 -15.47
C GLY A 41 20.11 19.30 -14.11
N MET A 42 18.81 19.20 -13.87
CA MET A 42 18.22 18.64 -12.67
C MET A 42 17.00 17.79 -13.05
N ASN A 43 16.94 16.59 -12.51
CA ASN A 43 15.78 15.73 -12.56
C ASN A 43 15.32 15.46 -11.14
N LEU A 44 14.09 15.81 -10.82
CA LEU A 44 13.48 15.55 -9.52
C LEU A 44 12.17 14.80 -9.74
N SER A 45 11.99 13.68 -9.03
CA SER A 45 10.73 12.95 -9.03
C SER A 45 10.32 12.54 -7.62
N GLY A 46 9.04 12.67 -7.34
CA GLY A 46 8.43 12.27 -6.08
C GLY A 46 7.25 11.33 -6.30
N THR A 47 7.13 10.33 -5.46
CA THR A 47 6.01 9.39 -5.45
C THR A 47 5.52 9.21 -4.02
N SER A 48 4.21 9.38 -3.81
CA SER A 48 3.53 9.00 -2.58
C SER A 48 2.47 7.96 -2.91
N ALA A 49 2.53 6.80 -2.27
CA ALA A 49 1.60 5.70 -2.50
C ALA A 49 1.04 5.16 -1.20
N ILE A 50 -0.24 4.80 -1.23
CA ILE A 50 -0.95 4.13 -0.15
C ILE A 50 -1.55 2.85 -0.73
N GLN A 51 -1.27 1.72 -0.11
CA GLN A 51 -1.83 0.43 -0.46
C GLN A 51 -2.55 -0.14 0.75
N ASN A 52 -3.83 -0.44 0.57
CA ASN A 52 -4.60 -1.27 1.50
C ASN A 52 -4.66 -2.67 0.91
N TYR A 53 -4.38 -3.68 1.72
CA TYR A 53 -4.28 -5.06 1.26
C TYR A 53 -4.61 -6.02 2.40
N ASN A 54 -4.76 -7.30 2.08
CA ASN A 54 -4.87 -8.35 3.09
C ASN A 54 -3.52 -9.06 3.21
N SER A 55 -2.84 -8.93 4.34
CA SER A 55 -1.52 -9.53 4.57
C SER A 55 -1.58 -11.06 4.60
N ASN A 56 -2.72 -11.65 4.92
CA ASN A 56 -2.95 -13.07 4.99
C ASN A 56 -3.28 -13.71 3.62
N ALA A 57 -3.46 -12.90 2.56
CA ALA A 57 -3.79 -13.42 1.23
C ALA A 57 -2.73 -14.39 0.66
N SER A 58 -1.50 -14.36 1.15
CA SER A 58 -0.41 -15.24 0.73
C SER A 58 0.18 -16.10 1.85
N GLY A 59 -0.20 -15.88 3.10
CA GLY A 59 0.48 -16.48 4.26
C GLY A 59 -0.34 -17.49 5.03
N SER A 60 -1.50 -17.10 5.53
CA SER A 60 -2.35 -17.97 6.35
C SER A 60 -3.43 -18.64 5.51
N MET A 61 -3.53 -19.96 5.59
CA MET A 61 -4.56 -20.73 4.92
C MET A 61 -5.96 -20.27 5.32
N TYR A 62 -6.18 -20.00 6.59
CA TYR A 62 -7.50 -19.63 7.13
C TYR A 62 -7.80 -18.13 7.04
N GLY A 63 -6.79 -17.28 6.95
CA GLY A 63 -6.93 -15.83 6.74
C GLY A 63 -6.92 -15.43 5.27
N ASN A 64 -6.74 -16.37 4.36
CA ASN A 64 -6.72 -16.14 2.92
C ASN A 64 -8.14 -16.19 2.34
N PRO A 65 -8.71 -15.06 1.85
CA PRO A 65 -10.07 -15.02 1.32
C PRO A 65 -10.28 -15.97 0.15
N PHE A 66 -9.28 -16.21 -0.70
CA PHE A 66 -9.37 -17.15 -1.81
C PHE A 66 -9.40 -18.61 -1.36
N TYR A 67 -8.71 -18.93 -0.29
CA TYR A 67 -8.76 -20.25 0.30
C TYR A 67 -10.13 -20.49 0.94
N VAL A 68 -10.57 -19.56 1.77
CA VAL A 68 -11.84 -19.68 2.50
C VAL A 68 -13.02 -19.83 1.55
N THR A 69 -13.09 -19.07 0.45
CA THR A 69 -14.17 -19.20 -0.54
C THR A 69 -14.25 -20.54 -1.23
N ARG A 70 -13.17 -21.32 -1.24
CA ARG A 70 -13.13 -22.67 -1.83
C ARG A 70 -13.47 -23.78 -0.84
N TYR A 71 -13.18 -23.58 0.44
CA TYR A 71 -13.26 -24.64 1.46
C TYR A 71 -14.38 -24.39 2.47
N MET A 72 -14.90 -23.18 2.59
CA MET A 72 -16.07 -22.90 3.42
C MET A 72 -17.31 -23.38 2.69
N ALA A 73 -18.03 -24.33 3.31
CA ALA A 73 -19.30 -24.79 2.77
C ALA A 73 -20.35 -23.66 2.85
N PRO A 74 -21.24 -23.51 1.84
CA PRO A 74 -22.24 -22.45 1.81
C PRO A 74 -23.30 -22.53 2.90
N ILE A 75 -23.37 -23.65 3.64
CA ILE A 75 -24.26 -23.79 4.81
C ILE A 75 -23.78 -23.00 6.03
N TYR A 76 -22.54 -22.52 6.05
CA TYR A 76 -22.00 -21.73 7.15
C TYR A 76 -22.22 -20.24 6.91
N PRO A 77 -23.17 -19.61 7.62
CA PRO A 77 -23.46 -18.20 7.43
C PRO A 77 -22.38 -17.35 8.06
N TYR A 78 -22.14 -16.17 7.49
CA TYR A 78 -21.28 -15.16 8.09
C TYR A 78 -22.03 -14.17 9.00
N TYR A 79 -23.37 -14.19 8.97
CA TYR A 79 -24.25 -13.46 9.90
C TYR A 79 -24.98 -14.43 10.82
N LEU A 80 -25.29 -13.97 12.03
CA LEU A 80 -26.13 -14.69 12.98
C LEU A 80 -27.59 -14.73 12.48
N HIS A 81 -28.23 -15.87 12.68
CA HIS A 81 -29.64 -16.07 12.34
C HIS A 81 -30.45 -16.49 13.55
N ASN A 82 -31.69 -16.04 13.62
CA ASN A 82 -32.70 -16.52 14.51
C ASN A 82 -33.22 -17.90 14.07
N ALA A 83 -33.99 -18.58 14.92
CA ALA A 83 -34.55 -19.89 14.60
C ALA A 83 -35.53 -19.88 13.42
N ASP A 84 -36.11 -18.72 13.10
CA ASP A 84 -37.03 -18.51 11.96
C ASP A 84 -36.27 -18.19 10.64
N GLY A 85 -34.94 -18.12 10.69
CA GLY A 85 -34.08 -17.80 9.54
C GLY A 85 -33.86 -16.30 9.31
N SER A 86 -34.47 -15.42 10.11
CA SER A 86 -34.19 -13.99 10.04
C SER A 86 -32.80 -13.64 10.62
N TYR A 87 -32.25 -12.49 10.21
CA TYR A 87 -30.96 -12.03 10.76
C TYR A 87 -31.15 -11.54 12.21
N VAL A 88 -30.16 -11.85 13.05
CA VAL A 88 -29.99 -11.13 14.33
C VAL A 88 -29.44 -9.75 14.01
N LEU A 89 -30.12 -8.70 14.50
CA LEU A 89 -29.71 -7.32 14.24
C LEU A 89 -28.92 -6.74 15.43
N ASP A 90 -27.99 -5.84 15.13
CA ASP A 90 -27.31 -5.02 16.12
C ASP A 90 -28.17 -3.82 16.55
N ALA A 91 -27.68 -2.97 17.44
CA ALA A 91 -28.37 -1.79 17.94
C ALA A 91 -28.72 -0.76 16.85
N ASP A 92 -27.97 -0.78 15.73
CA ASP A 92 -28.16 0.11 14.58
C ASP A 92 -29.07 -0.50 13.49
N GLY A 93 -29.58 -1.73 13.73
CA GLY A 93 -30.45 -2.44 12.79
C GLY A 93 -29.70 -3.17 11.66
N ASN A 94 -28.39 -3.35 11.73
CA ASN A 94 -27.61 -4.10 10.76
C ASN A 94 -27.49 -5.58 11.15
N PRO A 95 -27.36 -6.51 10.17
CA PRO A 95 -27.10 -7.91 10.46
C PRO A 95 -25.80 -8.10 11.25
N GLN A 96 -25.89 -8.81 12.36
CA GLN A 96 -24.77 -9.11 13.25
C GLN A 96 -23.90 -10.21 12.67
N PHE A 97 -22.56 -9.97 12.56
CA PHE A 97 -21.63 -11.01 12.14
C PHE A 97 -21.52 -12.13 13.18
N ASP A 98 -21.41 -13.37 12.70
CA ASP A 98 -21.10 -14.49 13.57
C ASP A 98 -19.60 -14.51 13.89
N VAL A 99 -19.26 -14.01 15.08
CA VAL A 99 -17.89 -14.03 15.64
C VAL A 99 -17.72 -15.12 16.70
N THR A 100 -18.74 -15.96 16.91
CA THR A 100 -18.76 -17.05 17.88
C THR A 100 -18.63 -18.44 17.25
N SER A 101 -18.80 -18.51 15.94
CA SER A 101 -18.74 -19.76 15.18
C SER A 101 -17.38 -20.44 15.27
N GLN A 102 -17.40 -21.74 15.53
CA GLN A 102 -16.19 -22.57 15.58
C GLN A 102 -15.77 -23.12 14.20
N TYR A 103 -16.40 -22.66 13.12
CA TYR A 103 -16.07 -23.06 11.77
C TYR A 103 -14.72 -22.50 11.33
N LEU A 104 -13.94 -23.30 10.61
CA LEU A 104 -12.60 -22.93 10.13
C LEU A 104 -11.74 -22.25 11.21
N SER A 105 -11.56 -22.92 12.35
CA SER A 105 -10.74 -22.41 13.45
C SER A 105 -11.19 -21.05 13.99
N ASN A 106 -12.48 -20.87 14.14
CA ASN A 106 -13.10 -19.66 14.67
C ASN A 106 -12.81 -18.41 13.77
N ARG A 107 -13.01 -18.56 12.47
CA ARG A 107 -12.78 -17.52 11.47
C ARG A 107 -14.10 -17.08 10.81
N ASN A 108 -14.22 -15.79 10.61
CA ASN A 108 -15.22 -15.19 9.73
C ASN A 108 -14.51 -14.20 8.81
N ILE A 109 -14.16 -14.66 7.61
CA ILE A 109 -13.38 -13.86 6.67
C ILE A 109 -14.11 -12.58 6.25
N ALA A 110 -15.45 -12.59 6.20
CA ALA A 110 -16.22 -11.40 5.87
C ALA A 110 -16.15 -10.34 6.97
N TYR A 111 -16.05 -10.74 8.23
CA TYR A 111 -15.81 -9.87 9.37
C TYR A 111 -14.36 -9.38 9.39
N GLU A 112 -13.40 -10.30 9.30
CA GLU A 112 -11.97 -9.99 9.34
C GLU A 112 -11.58 -8.98 8.25
N LEU A 113 -12.01 -9.18 6.99
CA LEU A 113 -11.74 -8.25 5.89
C LEU A 113 -12.29 -6.83 6.10
N ARG A 114 -13.27 -6.65 6.99
CA ARG A 114 -13.85 -5.34 7.30
C ARG A 114 -13.23 -4.68 8.52
N HIS A 115 -12.75 -5.48 9.47
CA HIS A 115 -12.28 -5.00 10.77
C HIS A 115 -10.77 -5.08 10.94
N ASP A 116 -10.09 -5.91 10.14
CA ASP A 116 -8.63 -5.90 10.02
C ASP A 116 -8.20 -4.83 9.01
N ASN A 117 -7.02 -4.28 9.23
CA ASN A 117 -6.52 -3.22 8.38
C ASN A 117 -5.01 -3.37 8.14
N ASP A 118 -4.66 -3.77 6.93
CA ASP A 118 -3.28 -3.82 6.48
C ASP A 118 -3.02 -2.65 5.52
N LYS A 119 -2.11 -1.78 5.89
CA LYS A 119 -1.80 -0.57 5.15
C LYS A 119 -0.31 -0.39 4.96
N ASN A 120 0.09 -0.10 3.74
CA ASN A 120 1.46 0.29 3.41
C ASN A 120 1.48 1.69 2.81
N ARG A 121 2.15 2.62 3.47
CA ARG A 121 2.43 3.95 2.95
C ARG A 121 3.87 3.99 2.49
N ARG A 122 4.10 4.38 1.23
CA ARG A 122 5.43 4.48 0.66
C ARG A 122 5.62 5.85 0.01
N ASN A 123 6.67 6.52 0.44
CA ASN A 123 7.12 7.78 -0.14
C ASN A 123 8.51 7.59 -0.73
N VAL A 124 8.70 8.06 -1.95
CA VAL A 124 9.99 7.99 -2.64
C VAL A 124 10.30 9.35 -3.23
N LEU A 125 11.51 9.82 -3.01
CA LEU A 125 12.07 11.02 -3.63
C LEU A 125 13.36 10.63 -4.36
N ASP A 126 13.40 10.88 -5.65
CA ASP A 126 14.57 10.67 -6.49
C ASP A 126 15.03 12.03 -7.03
N GLY A 127 16.29 12.34 -6.86
CA GLY A 127 16.94 13.57 -7.37
C GLY A 127 18.22 13.25 -8.12
N LEU A 128 18.45 13.93 -9.23
CA LEU A 128 19.67 13.89 -9.99
C LEU A 128 20.00 15.30 -10.44
N ILE A 129 21.26 15.72 -10.21
CA ILE A 129 21.81 16.97 -10.71
C ILE A 129 23.03 16.60 -11.55
N TYR A 130 23.19 17.28 -12.68
CA TYR A 130 24.36 17.09 -13.52
C TYR A 130 24.89 18.41 -14.08
N GLY A 131 26.20 18.41 -14.35
CA GLY A 131 26.88 19.48 -15.06
C GLY A 131 27.74 18.90 -16.17
N LYS A 132 27.59 19.44 -17.38
CA LYS A 132 28.39 19.09 -18.54
C LYS A 132 29.22 20.28 -19.01
N ILE A 133 30.52 20.11 -19.06
CA ILE A 133 31.48 21.10 -19.58
C ILE A 133 31.92 20.62 -20.95
N ILE A 134 31.83 21.49 -21.94
CA ILE A 134 32.25 21.24 -23.32
C ILE A 134 33.53 22.03 -23.55
N PHE A 135 34.63 21.34 -23.84
CA PHE A 135 35.94 21.91 -24.12
C PHE A 135 36.15 22.11 -25.62
N PRO A 136 37.08 22.96 -26.01
CA PRO A 136 37.55 23.00 -27.39
C PRO A 136 38.05 21.61 -27.86
N TYR A 137 38.03 21.40 -29.18
CA TYR A 137 38.52 20.16 -29.82
C TYR A 137 37.62 18.91 -29.56
N GLY A 138 36.37 19.08 -29.18
CA GLY A 138 35.39 17.99 -29.08
C GLY A 138 35.40 17.18 -27.77
N PHE A 139 36.17 17.57 -26.78
CA PHE A 139 36.15 16.94 -25.46
C PHE A 139 34.97 17.46 -24.61
N SER A 140 34.41 16.60 -23.78
CA SER A 140 33.42 17.02 -22.77
C SER A 140 33.61 16.24 -21.47
N PHE A 141 33.32 16.91 -20.36
CA PHE A 141 33.28 16.32 -19.03
C PHE A 141 31.87 16.40 -18.52
N LEU A 142 31.32 15.27 -18.01
CA LEU A 142 29.98 15.17 -17.44
C LEU A 142 30.11 14.66 -16.01
N GLY A 143 29.76 15.51 -15.04
CA GLY A 143 29.60 15.17 -13.62
C GLY A 143 28.13 14.98 -13.28
N LYS A 144 27.79 13.91 -12.54
CA LYS A 144 26.42 13.64 -12.05
C LYS A 144 26.46 13.32 -10.57
N VAL A 145 25.45 13.81 -9.86
CA VAL A 145 25.18 13.43 -8.47
C VAL A 145 23.73 13.03 -8.39
N SER A 146 23.45 11.87 -7.81
CA SER A 146 22.10 11.40 -7.59
C SER A 146 21.84 11.06 -6.13
N MET A 147 20.58 11.23 -5.73
CA MET A 147 20.09 10.89 -4.40
C MET A 147 18.75 10.20 -4.54
N LYS A 148 18.56 9.13 -3.77
CA LYS A 148 17.27 8.47 -3.61
C LYS A 148 16.96 8.34 -2.13
N HIS A 149 15.77 8.79 -1.74
CA HIS A 149 15.22 8.59 -0.42
C HIS A 149 13.90 7.83 -0.54
N ALA A 150 13.78 6.69 0.12
CA ALA A 150 12.55 5.91 0.16
C ALA A 150 12.18 5.60 1.61
N ASN A 151 10.95 5.89 1.97
CA ASN A 151 10.36 5.58 3.27
C ASN A 151 9.13 4.69 3.05
N SER A 152 9.02 3.61 3.81
CA SER A 152 7.86 2.72 3.81
C SER A 152 7.41 2.48 5.24
N ASN A 153 6.16 2.80 5.53
CA ASN A 153 5.50 2.48 6.79
C ASN A 153 4.39 1.46 6.53
N LYS A 154 4.59 0.24 7.05
CA LYS A 154 3.62 -0.85 7.01
C LYS A 154 2.96 -0.96 8.37
N GLN A 155 1.63 -0.88 8.40
CA GLN A 155 0.79 -1.12 9.57
C GLN A 155 -0.10 -2.33 9.29
N SER A 156 -0.21 -3.23 10.27
CA SER A 156 -1.11 -4.38 10.25
C SER A 156 -1.87 -4.41 11.55
N TYR A 157 -3.18 -4.33 11.47
CA TYR A 157 -4.08 -4.41 12.61
C TYR A 157 -5.00 -5.62 12.45
N ASP A 158 -4.97 -6.50 13.44
CA ASP A 158 -5.87 -7.64 13.55
C ASP A 158 -6.88 -7.35 14.68
N ASN A 159 -8.16 -7.56 14.43
CA ASN A 159 -9.23 -7.26 15.36
C ASN A 159 -9.22 -8.19 16.60
N PRO A 160 -9.77 -7.75 17.77
CA PRO A 160 -9.76 -8.54 18.99
C PRO A 160 -10.81 -9.66 19.05
N ASN A 161 -11.82 -9.65 18.18
CA ASN A 161 -13.00 -10.49 18.37
C ASN A 161 -12.83 -11.89 17.77
N ILE A 162 -12.16 -11.99 16.63
CA ILE A 162 -12.00 -13.24 15.87
C ILE A 162 -10.69 -13.24 15.08
N GLY A 163 -10.21 -14.40 14.69
CA GLY A 163 -9.02 -14.54 13.86
C GLY A 163 -7.70 -14.42 14.63
N ASP A 164 -6.67 -13.89 13.97
CA ASP A 164 -5.30 -13.85 14.50
C ASP A 164 -5.10 -12.88 15.67
N GLY A 165 -6.00 -11.93 15.84
CA GLY A 165 -5.96 -10.96 16.92
C GLY A 165 -6.70 -11.38 18.19
N ALA A 166 -7.63 -12.34 18.12
CA ALA A 166 -8.51 -12.70 19.23
C ALA A 166 -7.75 -13.16 20.49
N GLY A 167 -6.70 -13.97 20.32
CA GLY A 167 -5.90 -14.48 21.44
C GLY A 167 -5.08 -13.42 22.19
N ASN A 168 -4.95 -12.21 21.64
CA ASN A 168 -4.17 -11.11 22.20
C ASN A 168 -5.01 -9.86 22.47
N ASN A 169 -6.33 -9.97 22.44
CA ASN A 169 -7.25 -8.83 22.54
C ASN A 169 -6.95 -7.73 21.51
N GLY A 170 -6.68 -8.15 20.27
CA GLY A 170 -6.23 -7.32 19.18
C GLY A 170 -4.72 -7.24 19.05
N ARG A 171 -4.25 -7.03 17.84
CA ARG A 171 -2.80 -6.94 17.53
C ARG A 171 -2.54 -5.82 16.54
N LEU A 172 -1.67 -4.89 16.92
CA LEU A 172 -1.15 -3.87 16.01
C LEU A 172 0.35 -4.12 15.78
N LYS A 173 0.74 -4.22 14.53
CA LYS A 173 2.14 -4.29 14.13
C LYS A 173 2.46 -3.10 13.24
N GLU A 174 3.58 -2.46 13.51
CA GLU A 174 4.10 -1.39 12.67
C GLU A 174 5.55 -1.69 12.28
N ARG A 175 5.86 -1.44 11.02
CA ARG A 175 7.22 -1.57 10.50
C ARG A 175 7.56 -0.37 9.63
N ILE A 176 8.56 0.39 10.06
CA ILE A 176 9.12 1.50 9.31
C ILE A 176 10.43 1.03 8.66
N SER A 177 10.56 1.27 7.37
CA SER A 177 11.78 0.98 6.60
C SER A 177 12.19 2.23 5.84
N GLN A 178 13.46 2.60 5.96
CA GLN A 178 14.06 3.72 5.25
C GLN A 178 15.23 3.24 4.41
N PHE A 179 15.35 3.78 3.22
CA PHE A 179 16.44 3.50 2.30
C PHE A 179 16.95 4.82 1.73
N ASN A 180 18.26 5.03 1.83
CA ASN A 180 18.94 6.17 1.24
C ASN A 180 20.05 5.65 0.33
N SER A 181 20.18 6.24 -0.85
CA SER A 181 21.27 5.96 -1.79
C SER A 181 21.79 7.27 -2.35
N TYR A 182 23.09 7.38 -2.46
CA TYR A 182 23.80 8.53 -3.02
C TYR A 182 24.85 8.01 -4.01
N THR A 183 24.94 8.65 -5.15
CA THR A 183 25.90 8.27 -6.21
C THR A 183 26.47 9.52 -6.86
#